data_961d296ff87e5f70666713a436d5e5af
#
_entry.id   961d296ff87e5f70666713a436d5e5af
#
_cell.length_a   1.000
_cell.length_b   1.000
_cell.length_c   1.000
_cell.angle_alpha   90.00
_cell.angle_beta   90.00
_cell.angle_gamma   90.00
#
_symmetry.space_group_name_H-M   'P 1'
#
loop_
_entity.id
_entity.type
_entity.pdbx_description
1 polymer ?
#
loop_
_entity_poly.entity_id
_entity_poly.type
_entity_poly.pdbx_seq_one_letter_code
_entity_poly.pdbx_strand_id
1 'polypeptide(L)'
;DGTAVIYGDIMGNTQMKLSDFSSRLPYSCHLEHDSKSAADLELWNHPQFDSALIFLLNPNLGGAIITNHKVHQGKHMHSGLFEHICIDPNGPDCYCGHRGCLETYCSANALKAAAGMPIKDFFKILHTTQTPTLLRIWRDYLDHLAFAIRNLNLVIDSPVIISGYLAPYFRNTDMQYLLEKINEQSLFHMEEDQLLVGNHGQYTPAIGAALYYVKEFLSPVVS
;
A
#
# COMPACT_ATOMS: atom_id res chain seq x y z
N ASP A 1 -6.98 6.05 18.42
CA ASP A 1 -7.31 7.43 18.77
C ASP A 1 -6.13 8.41 18.55
N GLY A 2 -5.03 7.95 17.92
CA GLY A 2 -3.84 8.78 17.67
C GLY A 2 -2.97 9.07 18.91
N THR A 3 -3.24 8.44 20.03
CA THR A 3 -2.50 8.69 21.28
C THR A 3 -1.52 7.58 21.69
N ALA A 4 -1.68 6.39 21.14
CA ALA A 4 -0.80 5.26 21.42
C ALA A 4 -0.80 4.22 20.30
N VAL A 5 0.34 3.55 20.11
CA VAL A 5 0.43 2.27 19.39
C VAL A 5 0.12 1.17 20.42
N ILE A 6 -1.04 0.55 20.30
CA ILE A 6 -1.47 -0.49 21.23
C ILE A 6 -0.72 -1.79 20.93
N TYR A 7 -0.50 -2.07 19.65
CA TYR A 7 0.17 -3.27 19.17
C TYR A 7 0.85 -3.01 17.82
N GLY A 8 2.07 -3.48 17.65
CA GLY A 8 2.83 -3.39 16.42
C GLY A 8 3.65 -4.66 16.22
N ASP A 9 3.11 -5.62 15.45
CA ASP A 9 3.69 -6.94 15.21
C ASP A 9 5.12 -6.90 14.71
N ILE A 10 5.38 -6.02 13.73
CA ILE A 10 6.67 -5.96 13.04
C ILE A 10 7.78 -5.42 13.95
N MET A 11 7.46 -4.44 14.78
CA MET A 11 8.44 -3.81 15.68
C MET A 11 8.45 -4.41 17.08
N GLY A 12 7.58 -5.35 17.38
CA GLY A 12 7.41 -5.93 18.71
C GLY A 12 7.02 -4.90 19.78
N ASN A 13 6.50 -3.74 19.36
CA ASN A 13 6.15 -2.65 20.26
C ASN A 13 4.73 -2.85 20.80
N THR A 14 4.61 -2.79 22.12
CA THR A 14 3.32 -2.81 22.80
C THR A 14 3.16 -1.55 23.64
N GLN A 15 1.97 -0.91 23.57
CA GLN A 15 1.57 0.21 24.44
C GLN A 15 2.49 1.44 24.39
N MET A 16 3.10 1.73 23.24
CA MET A 16 3.95 2.90 23.04
C MET A 16 3.07 4.16 22.96
N LYS A 17 3.23 5.08 23.90
CA LYS A 17 2.41 6.30 23.97
C LYS A 17 3.03 7.43 23.16
N LEU A 18 2.18 8.24 22.52
CA LEU A 18 2.63 9.46 21.85
C LEU A 18 3.40 10.38 22.78
N SER A 19 2.99 10.48 24.05
CA SER A 19 3.68 11.29 25.07
C SER A 19 5.14 10.92 25.30
N ASP A 20 5.54 9.66 25.04
CA ASP A 20 6.91 9.20 25.23
C ASP A 20 7.87 9.86 24.22
N PHE A 21 7.34 10.34 23.09
CA PHE A 21 8.06 11.06 22.05
C PHE A 21 7.81 12.56 22.12
N SER A 22 6.54 12.96 22.22
CA SER A 22 6.12 14.36 22.11
C SER A 22 6.64 15.21 23.27
N SER A 23 6.83 14.62 24.46
CA SER A 23 7.37 15.34 25.63
C SER A 23 8.78 15.93 25.40
N ARG A 24 9.51 15.47 24.39
CA ARG A 24 10.84 15.92 24.02
C ARG A 24 10.87 16.92 22.85
N LEU A 25 9.72 17.21 22.27
CA LEU A 25 9.59 18.08 21.10
C LEU A 25 8.81 19.35 21.46
N PRO A 26 9.25 20.53 20.98
CA PRO A 26 8.55 21.80 21.25
C PRO A 26 7.33 22.00 20.32
N TYR A 27 6.88 20.97 19.63
CA TYR A 27 5.80 21.02 18.64
C TYR A 27 4.68 20.06 19.01
N SER A 28 3.46 20.33 18.53
CA SER A 28 2.37 19.36 18.58
C SER A 28 2.74 18.12 17.74
N CYS A 29 2.39 16.96 18.25
CA CYS A 29 2.65 15.69 17.58
C CYS A 29 1.35 14.94 17.32
N HIS A 30 1.28 14.31 16.16
CA HIS A 30 0.19 13.43 15.76
C HIS A 30 0.76 12.05 15.44
N LEU A 31 0.03 10.99 15.80
CA LEU A 31 0.39 9.61 15.49
C LEU A 31 -0.64 9.06 14.50
N GLU A 32 -0.16 8.62 13.37
CA GLU A 32 -0.99 8.05 12.32
C GLU A 32 -0.37 6.75 11.77
N HIS A 33 -1.22 5.87 11.27
CA HIS A 33 -0.78 4.66 10.60
C HIS A 33 -0.20 5.01 9.20
N ASP A 34 0.92 4.42 8.82
CA ASP A 34 1.63 4.74 7.58
C ASP A 34 0.78 4.57 6.32
N SER A 35 -0.03 3.50 6.23
CA SER A 35 -0.92 3.30 5.09
C SER A 35 -2.08 4.30 5.05
N LYS A 36 -2.53 4.80 6.21
CA LYS A 36 -3.54 5.87 6.27
C LYS A 36 -2.96 7.19 5.81
N SER A 37 -1.76 7.53 6.30
CA SER A 37 -1.02 8.71 5.83
C SER A 37 -0.76 8.66 4.33
N ALA A 38 -0.37 7.49 3.80
CA ALA A 38 -0.19 7.31 2.36
C ALA A 38 -1.49 7.53 1.59
N ALA A 39 -2.62 7.00 2.08
CA ALA A 39 -3.92 7.20 1.46
C ALA A 39 -4.37 8.67 1.49
N ASP A 40 -4.08 9.40 2.58
CA ASP A 40 -4.35 10.85 2.64
C ASP A 40 -3.57 11.65 1.60
N LEU A 41 -2.33 11.25 1.29
CA LEU A 41 -1.54 11.87 0.23
C LEU A 41 -2.11 11.53 -1.15
N GLU A 42 -2.47 10.26 -1.40
CA GLU A 42 -3.04 9.89 -2.69
C GLU A 42 -4.39 10.58 -2.92
N LEU A 43 -5.22 10.71 -1.91
CA LEU A 43 -6.46 11.47 -1.98
C LEU A 43 -6.21 12.96 -2.27
N TRP A 44 -5.16 13.55 -1.68
CA TRP A 44 -4.75 14.94 -1.98
C TRP A 44 -4.32 15.11 -3.43
N ASN A 45 -3.59 14.14 -3.97
CA ASN A 45 -3.10 14.17 -5.36
C ASN A 45 -4.20 13.85 -6.38
N HIS A 46 -5.24 13.14 -5.98
CA HIS A 46 -6.34 12.69 -6.84
C HIS A 46 -7.70 13.14 -6.30
N PRO A 47 -7.96 14.47 -6.22
CA PRO A 47 -9.18 15.00 -5.63
C PRO A 47 -10.46 14.65 -6.40
N GLN A 48 -10.33 14.14 -7.63
CA GLN A 48 -11.44 13.65 -8.45
C GLN A 48 -12.02 12.32 -7.96
N PHE A 49 -11.28 11.55 -7.16
CA PHE A 49 -11.73 10.26 -6.64
C PHE A 49 -12.43 10.45 -5.29
N ASP A 50 -13.69 10.09 -5.21
CA ASP A 50 -14.43 10.00 -3.94
C ASP A 50 -14.16 8.70 -3.21
N SER A 51 -13.74 7.67 -3.93
CA SER A 51 -13.35 6.34 -3.42
C SER A 51 -12.13 5.81 -4.17
N ALA A 52 -11.29 5.05 -3.47
CA ALA A 52 -10.13 4.36 -4.03
C ALA A 52 -9.63 3.24 -3.11
N LEU A 53 -8.98 2.23 -3.71
CA LEU A 53 -8.17 1.23 -3.01
C LEU A 53 -6.70 1.59 -3.14
N ILE A 54 -6.00 1.72 -2.03
CA ILE A 54 -4.56 2.05 -2.00
C ILE A 54 -3.77 0.79 -1.61
N PHE A 55 -2.88 0.34 -2.49
CA PHE A 55 -1.89 -0.70 -2.21
C PHE A 55 -0.55 -0.05 -1.93
N LEU A 56 -0.11 -0.07 -0.68
CA LEU A 56 1.17 0.49 -0.26
C LEU A 56 2.24 -0.60 -0.30
N LEU A 57 2.94 -0.71 -1.44
CA LEU A 57 3.96 -1.74 -1.70
C LEU A 57 5.30 -1.35 -1.05
N ASN A 58 5.35 -1.43 0.25
CA ASN A 58 6.51 -1.15 1.12
C ASN A 58 7.27 -2.44 1.48
N PRO A 59 8.38 -2.35 2.27
CA PRO A 59 9.06 -3.54 2.82
C PRO A 59 8.07 -4.54 3.43
N ASN A 60 7.10 -4.07 4.21
CA ASN A 60 5.88 -4.78 4.54
C ASN A 60 4.72 -4.11 3.80
N LEU A 61 3.84 -4.93 3.25
CA LEU A 61 2.68 -4.46 2.51
C LEU A 61 1.74 -3.71 3.45
N GLY A 62 1.12 -2.67 2.96
CA GLY A 62 0.02 -2.00 3.64
C GLY A 62 -1.13 -1.75 2.69
N GLY A 63 -2.27 -1.41 3.24
CA GLY A 63 -3.43 -1.04 2.45
C GLY A 63 -4.28 0.03 3.11
N ALA A 64 -5.08 0.71 2.29
CA ALA A 64 -6.10 1.61 2.77
C ALA A 64 -7.28 1.67 1.80
N ILE A 65 -8.42 2.03 2.34
CA ILE A 65 -9.66 2.24 1.60
C ILE A 65 -10.05 3.70 1.74
N ILE A 66 -10.31 4.36 0.63
CA ILE A 66 -10.92 5.69 0.59
C ILE A 66 -12.39 5.53 0.24
N THR A 67 -13.29 6.19 0.98
CA THR A 67 -14.72 6.28 0.68
C THR A 67 -15.23 7.67 1.08
N ASN A 68 -16.06 8.28 0.23
CA ASN A 68 -16.61 9.62 0.47
C ASN A 68 -15.50 10.67 0.76
N HIS A 69 -14.44 10.68 -0.03
CA HIS A 69 -13.26 11.56 0.13
C HIS A 69 -12.56 11.45 1.51
N LYS A 70 -12.66 10.31 2.18
CA LYS A 70 -12.02 10.08 3.48
C LYS A 70 -11.41 8.70 3.57
N VAL A 71 -10.30 8.59 4.28
CA VAL A 71 -9.72 7.29 4.61
C VAL A 71 -10.65 6.55 5.54
N HIS A 72 -11.12 5.37 5.11
CA HIS A 72 -12.01 4.53 5.88
C HIS A 72 -11.22 3.76 6.95
N GLN A 73 -11.49 4.04 8.21
CA GLN A 73 -10.75 3.44 9.33
C GLN A 73 -11.42 2.16 9.89
N GLY A 74 -12.74 2.00 9.65
CA GLY A 74 -13.53 0.94 10.29
C GLY A 74 -13.74 1.21 11.79
N LYS A 75 -14.59 0.40 12.42
CA LYS A 75 -14.98 0.57 13.84
C LYS A 75 -13.79 0.43 14.81
N HIS A 76 -12.83 -0.43 14.48
CA HIS A 76 -11.68 -0.76 15.33
C HIS A 76 -10.35 -0.35 14.69
N MET A 77 -10.38 0.51 13.68
CA MET A 77 -9.22 0.95 12.89
C MET A 77 -8.50 -0.18 12.14
N HIS A 78 -9.16 -1.30 11.88
CA HIS A 78 -8.62 -2.47 11.18
C HIS A 78 -9.01 -2.52 9.70
N SER A 79 -9.63 -1.46 9.15
CA SER A 79 -9.98 -1.43 7.75
C SER A 79 -8.74 -1.20 6.87
N GLY A 80 -8.67 -1.91 5.75
CA GLY A 80 -7.58 -1.75 4.80
C GLY A 80 -6.32 -2.57 5.12
N LEU A 81 -6.40 -3.59 5.99
CA LEU A 81 -5.30 -4.52 6.26
C LEU A 81 -5.16 -5.53 5.11
N PHE A 82 -4.84 -5.05 3.91
CA PHE A 82 -4.74 -5.88 2.71
C PHE A 82 -3.64 -6.92 2.80
N GLU A 83 -2.58 -6.62 3.55
CA GLU A 83 -1.46 -7.50 3.82
C GLU A 83 -1.86 -8.85 4.40
N HIS A 84 -2.97 -8.91 5.14
CA HIS A 84 -3.43 -10.13 5.82
C HIS A 84 -4.60 -10.84 5.10
N ILE A 85 -4.98 -10.39 3.91
CA ILE A 85 -5.93 -11.13 3.07
C ILE A 85 -5.25 -12.43 2.63
N CYS A 86 -5.88 -13.56 2.95
CA CYS A 86 -5.41 -14.86 2.51
C CYS A 86 -5.74 -15.06 1.02
N ILE A 87 -4.71 -15.18 0.19
CA ILE A 87 -4.84 -15.44 -1.24
C ILE A 87 -4.55 -16.91 -1.61
N ASP A 88 -3.86 -17.64 -0.73
CA ASP A 88 -3.61 -19.07 -0.86
C ASP A 88 -3.54 -19.73 0.52
N PRO A 89 -4.58 -20.48 0.95
CA PRO A 89 -4.61 -21.12 2.28
C PRO A 89 -3.45 -22.11 2.55
N ASN A 90 -2.81 -22.59 1.49
CA ASN A 90 -1.65 -23.51 1.57
C ASN A 90 -0.31 -22.79 1.37
N GLY A 91 -0.33 -21.47 1.24
CA GLY A 91 0.83 -20.65 0.97
C GLY A 91 1.80 -20.50 2.16
N PRO A 92 2.81 -19.63 2.03
CA PRO A 92 3.84 -19.41 3.05
C PRO A 92 3.29 -18.90 4.38
N ASP A 93 4.04 -19.15 5.46
CA ASP A 93 3.72 -18.61 6.78
C ASP A 93 3.89 -17.08 6.80
N CYS A 94 2.91 -16.37 7.36
CA CYS A 94 2.93 -14.93 7.56
C CYS A 94 3.30 -14.61 9.02
N TYR A 95 3.93 -13.46 9.24
CA TYR A 95 4.28 -12.99 10.60
C TYR A 95 3.06 -12.81 11.51
N CYS A 96 1.86 -12.65 10.95
CA CYS A 96 0.61 -12.58 11.74
C CYS A 96 0.15 -13.93 12.29
N GLY A 97 0.90 -15.01 12.06
CA GLY A 97 0.58 -16.37 12.52
C GLY A 97 -0.36 -17.15 11.58
N HIS A 98 -0.82 -16.57 10.49
CA HIS A 98 -1.61 -17.23 9.45
C HIS A 98 -0.75 -17.59 8.23
N ARG A 99 -1.34 -18.26 7.25
CA ARG A 99 -0.67 -18.67 6.02
C ARG A 99 -1.28 -18.03 4.80
N GLY A 100 -0.44 -17.83 3.75
CA GLY A 100 -0.88 -17.41 2.44
C GLY A 100 -1.44 -16.00 2.38
N CYS A 101 -1.05 -15.14 3.32
CA CYS A 101 -1.39 -13.73 3.31
C CYS A 101 -0.76 -13.02 2.11
N LEU A 102 -1.41 -12.01 1.57
CA LEU A 102 -0.91 -11.18 0.47
C LEU A 102 0.49 -10.61 0.76
N GLU A 103 0.79 -10.29 2.01
CA GLU A 103 2.11 -9.89 2.51
C GLU A 103 3.22 -10.80 2.00
N THR A 104 3.00 -12.12 2.05
CA THR A 104 4.03 -13.12 1.72
C THR A 104 4.31 -13.23 0.21
N TYR A 105 3.52 -12.56 -0.62
CA TYR A 105 3.63 -12.55 -2.07
C TYR A 105 3.94 -11.16 -2.64
N CYS A 106 3.33 -10.12 -2.09
CA CYS A 106 3.30 -8.77 -2.66
C CYS A 106 3.96 -7.69 -1.81
N SER A 107 4.67 -8.03 -0.73
CA SER A 107 5.54 -7.07 -0.05
C SER A 107 6.88 -6.93 -0.79
N ALA A 108 7.61 -5.81 -0.58
CA ALA A 108 8.95 -5.68 -1.14
C ALA A 108 9.94 -6.67 -0.50
N ASN A 109 9.71 -7.08 0.75
CA ASN A 109 10.48 -8.14 1.40
C ASN A 109 10.24 -9.50 0.74
N ALA A 110 9.00 -9.84 0.37
CA ALA A 110 8.69 -11.06 -0.37
C ALA A 110 9.40 -11.09 -1.73
N LEU A 111 9.33 -9.98 -2.49
CA LEU A 111 10.03 -9.85 -3.77
C LEU A 111 11.55 -9.98 -3.60
N LYS A 112 12.12 -9.31 -2.59
CA LYS A 112 13.55 -9.39 -2.27
C LYS A 112 13.97 -10.83 -1.93
N ALA A 113 13.17 -11.55 -1.16
CA ALA A 113 13.43 -12.95 -0.80
C ALA A 113 13.36 -13.87 -2.02
N ALA A 114 12.34 -13.73 -2.88
CA ALA A 114 12.19 -14.50 -4.11
C ALA A 114 13.33 -14.25 -5.10
N ALA A 115 13.80 -13.00 -5.20
CA ALA A 115 14.87 -12.61 -6.09
C ALA A 115 16.28 -12.96 -5.54
N GLY A 116 16.44 -13.15 -4.25
CA GLY A 116 17.73 -13.38 -3.59
C GLY A 116 18.70 -12.19 -3.68
N MET A 117 18.18 -10.96 -3.93
CA MET A 117 19.01 -9.76 -4.12
C MET A 117 18.25 -8.49 -3.67
N PRO A 118 18.97 -7.35 -3.48
CA PRO A 118 18.33 -6.06 -3.16
C PRO A 118 17.38 -5.62 -4.28
N ILE A 119 16.28 -4.97 -3.89
CA ILE A 119 15.23 -4.49 -4.81
C ILE A 119 15.79 -3.60 -5.92
N LYS A 120 16.70 -2.69 -5.58
CA LYS A 120 17.34 -1.80 -6.57
C LYS A 120 18.11 -2.57 -7.65
N ASP A 121 18.84 -3.61 -7.24
CA ASP A 121 19.61 -4.44 -8.17
C ASP A 121 18.70 -5.33 -9.01
N PHE A 122 17.64 -5.89 -8.40
CA PHE A 122 16.61 -6.64 -9.09
C PHE A 122 16.02 -5.83 -10.26
N PHE A 123 15.50 -4.65 -10.00
CA PHE A 123 14.90 -3.81 -11.04
C PHE A 123 15.92 -3.27 -12.04
N LYS A 124 17.16 -2.97 -11.60
CA LYS A 124 18.23 -2.60 -12.53
C LYS A 124 18.47 -3.70 -13.56
N ILE A 125 18.61 -4.96 -13.14
CA ILE A 125 18.84 -6.09 -14.04
C ILE A 125 17.58 -6.39 -14.86
N LEU A 126 16.42 -6.45 -14.22
CA LEU A 126 15.12 -6.68 -14.89
C LEU A 126 14.90 -5.70 -16.04
N HIS A 127 15.21 -4.43 -15.81
CA HIS A 127 14.99 -3.36 -16.80
C HIS A 127 16.06 -3.24 -17.87
N THR A 128 17.23 -3.86 -17.70
CA THR A 128 18.33 -3.80 -18.68
C THR A 128 18.51 -5.11 -19.42
N THR A 129 18.59 -6.23 -18.71
CA THR A 129 18.99 -7.54 -19.27
C THR A 129 17.81 -8.48 -19.46
N GLN A 130 16.72 -8.28 -18.71
CA GLN A 130 15.48 -9.08 -18.78
C GLN A 130 15.74 -10.60 -18.70
N THR A 131 16.51 -11.03 -17.70
CA THR A 131 16.77 -12.46 -17.53
C THR A 131 15.46 -13.22 -17.31
N PRO A 132 15.26 -14.40 -17.95
CA PRO A 132 14.01 -15.16 -17.84
C PRO A 132 13.57 -15.45 -16.40
N THR A 133 14.54 -15.70 -15.51
CA THR A 133 14.27 -15.98 -14.09
C THR A 133 13.68 -14.76 -13.39
N LEU A 134 14.26 -13.57 -13.57
CA LEU A 134 13.75 -12.34 -12.91
C LEU A 134 12.42 -11.90 -13.51
N LEU A 135 12.23 -12.08 -14.83
CA LEU A 135 10.95 -11.84 -15.49
C LEU A 135 9.86 -12.74 -14.91
N ARG A 136 10.15 -14.02 -14.66
CA ARG A 136 9.18 -14.94 -14.05
C ARG A 136 8.84 -14.50 -12.64
N ILE A 137 9.83 -14.19 -11.80
CA ILE A 137 9.60 -13.71 -10.42
C ILE A 137 8.71 -12.46 -10.42
N TRP A 138 8.99 -11.51 -11.33
CA TRP A 138 8.21 -10.29 -11.43
C TRP A 138 6.78 -10.54 -11.91
N ARG A 139 6.59 -11.42 -12.89
CA ARG A 139 5.25 -11.81 -13.35
C ARG A 139 4.46 -12.53 -12.28
N ASP A 140 5.08 -13.48 -11.58
CA ASP A 140 4.43 -14.18 -10.46
C ASP A 140 3.98 -13.17 -9.37
N TYR A 141 4.80 -12.15 -9.09
CA TYR A 141 4.43 -11.06 -8.19
C TYR A 141 3.22 -10.26 -8.71
N LEU A 142 3.23 -9.88 -9.99
CA LEU A 142 2.12 -9.13 -10.61
C LEU A 142 0.84 -9.97 -10.68
N ASP A 143 0.93 -11.27 -10.91
CA ASP A 143 -0.22 -12.19 -10.94
C ASP A 143 -0.91 -12.26 -9.57
N HIS A 144 -0.13 -12.36 -8.48
CA HIS A 144 -0.69 -12.33 -7.12
C HIS A 144 -1.30 -10.96 -6.79
N LEU A 145 -0.67 -9.88 -7.20
CA LEU A 145 -1.20 -8.53 -7.02
C LEU A 145 -2.51 -8.34 -7.80
N ALA A 146 -2.57 -8.79 -9.07
CA ALA A 146 -3.77 -8.77 -9.89
C ALA A 146 -4.93 -9.55 -9.23
N PHE A 147 -4.62 -10.74 -8.71
CA PHE A 147 -5.61 -11.56 -8.00
C PHE A 147 -6.20 -10.81 -6.79
N ALA A 148 -5.35 -10.17 -5.98
CA ALA A 148 -5.80 -9.41 -4.82
C ALA A 148 -6.63 -8.19 -5.22
N ILE A 149 -6.16 -7.40 -6.19
CA ILE A 149 -6.86 -6.23 -6.71
C ILE A 149 -8.25 -6.61 -7.20
N ARG A 150 -8.34 -7.62 -8.06
CA ARG A 150 -9.62 -8.10 -8.60
C ARG A 150 -10.62 -8.47 -7.50
N ASN A 151 -10.18 -9.23 -6.48
CA ASN A 151 -11.06 -9.66 -5.41
C ASN A 151 -11.53 -8.50 -4.52
N LEU A 152 -10.66 -7.55 -4.24
CA LEU A 152 -11.01 -6.35 -3.48
C LEU A 152 -11.92 -5.41 -4.29
N ASN A 153 -11.70 -5.31 -5.59
CA ASN A 153 -12.52 -4.48 -6.46
C ASN A 153 -13.96 -5.01 -6.57
N LEU A 154 -14.17 -6.32 -6.43
CA LEU A 154 -15.53 -6.91 -6.33
C LEU A 154 -16.26 -6.52 -5.03
N VAL A 155 -15.53 -6.13 -4.00
CA VAL A 155 -16.10 -5.69 -2.71
C VAL A 155 -16.28 -4.17 -2.67
N ILE A 156 -15.30 -3.46 -3.27
CA ILE A 156 -15.29 -2.00 -3.33
C ILE A 156 -14.98 -1.62 -4.77
N ASP A 157 -16.02 -1.31 -5.52
CA ASP A 157 -15.93 -0.86 -6.91
C ASP A 157 -15.34 0.55 -6.96
N SER A 158 -14.01 0.62 -7.11
CA SER A 158 -13.26 1.87 -7.03
C SER A 158 -11.93 1.79 -7.77
N PRO A 159 -11.39 2.93 -8.23
CA PRO A 159 -10.02 3.01 -8.72
C PRO A 159 -9.00 2.44 -7.74
N VAL A 160 -7.89 1.95 -8.28
CA VAL A 160 -6.78 1.36 -7.53
C VAL A 160 -5.53 2.22 -7.72
N ILE A 161 -4.86 2.56 -6.63
CA ILE A 161 -3.59 3.29 -6.67
C ILE A 161 -2.50 2.41 -6.04
N ILE A 162 -1.50 2.07 -6.85
CA ILE A 162 -0.28 1.39 -6.42
C ILE A 162 0.68 2.44 -5.92
N SER A 163 1.04 2.41 -4.64
CA SER A 163 1.87 3.41 -3.98
C SER A 163 3.00 2.78 -3.17
N GLY A 164 3.85 3.60 -2.56
CA GLY A 164 4.93 3.15 -1.69
C GLY A 164 6.23 2.83 -2.40
N TYR A 165 7.10 2.10 -1.71
CA TYR A 165 8.50 1.88 -2.07
C TYR A 165 8.71 1.28 -3.46
N LEU A 166 7.85 0.33 -3.88
CA LEU A 166 7.97 -0.31 -5.20
C LEU A 166 7.34 0.50 -6.33
N ALA A 167 6.44 1.44 -6.05
CA ALA A 167 5.71 2.20 -7.08
C ALA A 167 6.61 2.81 -8.17
N PRO A 168 7.77 3.46 -7.86
CA PRO A 168 8.64 4.04 -8.88
C PRO A 168 9.30 3.05 -9.85
N TYR A 169 9.24 1.75 -9.56
CA TYR A 169 9.81 0.72 -10.41
C TYR A 169 8.82 0.18 -11.46
N PHE A 170 7.53 0.45 -11.30
CA PHE A 170 6.51 0.04 -12.27
C PHE A 170 6.67 0.82 -13.57
N ARG A 171 6.68 0.11 -14.69
CA ARG A 171 6.67 0.68 -16.04
C ARG A 171 5.28 0.56 -16.66
N ASN A 172 5.02 1.29 -17.71
CA ASN A 172 3.77 1.19 -18.45
C ASN A 172 3.46 -0.26 -18.89
N THR A 173 4.49 -1.01 -19.29
CA THR A 173 4.34 -2.44 -19.64
C THR A 173 3.91 -3.31 -18.48
N ASP A 174 4.32 -2.98 -17.26
CA ASP A 174 3.92 -3.70 -16.04
C ASP A 174 2.47 -3.37 -15.69
N MET A 175 2.08 -2.11 -15.86
CA MET A 175 0.71 -1.65 -15.63
C MET A 175 -0.26 -2.26 -16.64
N GLN A 176 0.12 -2.32 -17.91
CA GLN A 176 -0.66 -2.99 -18.96
C GLN A 176 -0.84 -4.49 -18.65
N TYR A 177 0.25 -5.19 -18.30
CA TYR A 177 0.20 -6.58 -17.92
C TYR A 177 -0.71 -6.80 -16.69
N LEU A 178 -0.58 -5.96 -15.68
CA LEU A 178 -1.39 -6.04 -14.47
C LEU A 178 -2.88 -5.83 -14.77
N LEU A 179 -3.20 -4.83 -15.60
CA LEU A 179 -4.57 -4.55 -16.03
C LEU A 179 -5.16 -5.72 -16.83
N GLU A 180 -4.39 -6.30 -17.76
CA GLU A 180 -4.79 -7.52 -18.49
C GLU A 180 -5.11 -8.65 -17.53
N LYS A 181 -4.23 -8.91 -16.54
CA LYS A 181 -4.42 -9.98 -15.54
C LYS A 181 -5.62 -9.75 -14.62
N ILE A 182 -5.89 -8.52 -14.25
CA ILE A 182 -7.09 -8.15 -13.49
C ILE A 182 -8.33 -8.49 -14.34
N ASN A 183 -8.32 -8.11 -15.60
CA ASN A 183 -9.48 -8.24 -16.49
C ASN A 183 -9.72 -9.65 -17.03
N GLU A 184 -8.67 -10.50 -17.15
CA GLU A 184 -8.79 -11.88 -17.66
C GLU A 184 -9.87 -12.72 -16.95
N GLN A 185 -10.08 -12.50 -15.66
CA GLN A 185 -11.01 -13.27 -14.84
C GLN A 185 -11.99 -12.36 -14.06
N SER A 186 -12.05 -11.09 -14.41
CA SER A 186 -12.97 -10.15 -13.77
C SER A 186 -14.37 -10.25 -14.34
N LEU A 187 -15.36 -10.06 -13.47
CA LEU A 187 -16.77 -9.95 -13.91
C LEU A 187 -17.03 -8.60 -14.58
N PHE A 188 -16.34 -7.56 -14.15
CA PHE A 188 -16.44 -6.20 -14.66
C PHE A 188 -15.07 -5.76 -15.18
N HIS A 189 -15.05 -5.04 -16.28
CA HIS A 189 -13.82 -4.54 -16.89
C HIS A 189 -13.33 -3.31 -16.14
N MET A 190 -12.04 -3.32 -15.72
CA MET A 190 -11.35 -2.16 -15.18
C MET A 190 -10.69 -1.40 -16.32
N GLU A 191 -10.91 -0.10 -16.41
CA GLU A 191 -10.33 0.76 -17.42
C GLU A 191 -8.92 1.23 -16.99
N GLU A 192 -8.12 1.70 -17.95
CA GLU A 192 -6.73 2.10 -17.72
C GLU A 192 -6.63 3.27 -16.72
N ASP A 193 -7.57 4.21 -16.74
CA ASP A 193 -7.64 5.36 -15.85
C ASP A 193 -8.07 5.01 -14.41
N GLN A 194 -8.50 3.78 -14.17
CA GLN A 194 -8.85 3.25 -12.85
C GLN A 194 -7.68 2.53 -12.15
N LEU A 195 -6.53 2.33 -12.83
CA LEU A 195 -5.34 1.69 -12.26
C LEU A 195 -4.13 2.62 -12.35
N LEU A 196 -3.75 3.23 -11.24
CA LEU A 196 -2.76 4.29 -11.18
C LEU A 196 -1.52 3.91 -10.35
N VAL A 197 -0.44 4.65 -10.57
CA VAL A 197 0.80 4.55 -9.77
C VAL A 197 1.08 5.88 -9.11
N GLY A 198 1.28 5.87 -7.78
CA GLY A 198 1.68 7.02 -7.00
C GLY A 198 3.14 7.43 -7.25
N ASN A 199 3.44 8.72 -7.08
CA ASN A 199 4.69 9.33 -7.54
C ASN A 199 5.76 9.53 -6.44
N HIS A 200 5.45 9.26 -5.16
CA HIS A 200 6.31 9.65 -4.03
C HIS A 200 7.16 8.50 -3.46
N GLY A 201 6.97 7.28 -3.94
CA GLY A 201 7.77 6.11 -3.56
C GLY A 201 7.79 5.87 -2.04
N GLN A 202 8.97 5.65 -1.49
CA GLN A 202 9.16 5.39 -0.05
C GLN A 202 8.76 6.58 0.86
N TYR A 203 8.65 7.78 0.32
CA TYR A 203 8.32 8.98 1.09
C TYR A 203 6.81 9.22 1.22
N THR A 204 5.98 8.45 0.53
CA THR A 204 4.51 8.59 0.53
C THR A 204 3.93 8.70 1.95
N PRO A 205 4.22 7.80 2.91
CA PRO A 205 3.66 7.93 4.26
C PRO A 205 4.14 9.16 5.00
N ALA A 206 5.41 9.55 4.85
CA ALA A 206 5.96 10.70 5.54
C ALA A 206 5.34 12.03 5.03
N ILE A 207 5.18 12.16 3.72
CA ILE A 207 4.51 13.33 3.12
C ILE A 207 3.04 13.37 3.54
N GLY A 208 2.35 12.20 3.51
CA GLY A 208 0.96 12.10 3.95
C GLY A 208 0.77 12.50 5.41
N ALA A 209 1.65 12.06 6.31
CA ALA A 209 1.63 12.47 7.71
C ALA A 209 1.83 13.98 7.88
N ALA A 210 2.64 14.62 7.05
CA ALA A 210 2.81 16.08 7.07
C ALA A 210 1.55 16.82 6.61
N LEU A 211 0.71 16.23 5.75
CA LEU A 211 -0.54 16.83 5.29
C LEU A 211 -1.53 17.11 6.42
N TYR A 212 -1.45 16.37 7.53
CA TYR A 212 -2.26 16.67 8.71
C TYR A 212 -2.11 18.13 9.12
N TYR A 213 -0.88 18.60 9.28
CA TYR A 213 -0.58 19.99 9.67
C TYR A 213 -0.85 21.00 8.56
N VAL A 214 -0.65 20.62 7.31
CA VAL A 214 -0.99 21.47 6.15
C VAL A 214 -2.50 21.71 6.09
N LYS A 215 -3.31 20.67 6.25
CA LYS A 215 -4.77 20.75 6.26
C LYS A 215 -5.26 21.59 7.45
N GLU A 216 -4.66 21.43 8.64
CA GLU A 216 -4.96 22.23 9.82
C GLU A 216 -4.65 23.72 9.60
N PHE A 217 -3.51 24.02 8.99
CA PHE A 217 -3.11 25.40 8.64
C PHE A 217 -4.04 26.05 7.60
N LEU A 218 -4.50 25.29 6.62
CA LEU A 218 -5.36 25.81 5.54
C LEU A 218 -6.84 25.90 5.93
N SER A 219 -7.29 25.16 6.97
CA SER A 219 -8.72 25.13 7.36
C SER A 219 -9.30 26.51 7.76
N PRO A 220 -8.57 27.47 8.33
CA PRO A 220 -9.10 28.82 8.60
C PRO A 220 -9.33 29.68 7.36
N VAL A 221 -8.78 29.28 6.22
CA VAL A 221 -8.81 30.06 4.97
C VAL A 221 -10.01 29.67 4.08
N VAL A 222 -10.65 28.53 4.39
CA VAL A 222 -11.73 27.93 3.59
C VAL A 222 -13.11 28.04 4.27
N SER A 223 -13.20 28.72 5.42
CA SER A 223 -14.46 28.98 6.17
C SER A 223 -15.09 30.31 5.84
#